data_34c21914cefe609f376d315968957546
#
_entry.id   34c21914cefe609f376d315968957546
#
_cell.length_a   1.000
_cell.length_b   1.000
_cell.length_c   1.000
_cell.angle_alpha   90.00
_cell.angle_beta   90.00
_cell.angle_gamma   90.00
#
_symmetry.space_group_name_H-M   'P 1'
#
loop_
_entity.id
_entity.type
_entity.pdbx_description
1 polymer ?
#
loop_
_entity_poly.entity_id
_entity_poly.type
_entity_poly.pdbx_seq_one_letter_code
_entity_poly.pdbx_strand_id
1 'polypeptide(L)'
;MDPRDRLIVALDLPTLATADNMVARLGDAVTFYKIGYQLAFGGGLSLAAELARAGKQVFVDLKLHDIGSTVAHGVESVARLGATFLTVHAYPQTMKAAVEARAQSKLRILAVTVLTSYDDADLAAAGYHAKLEELAASRAAQARDLGVDGLVCSGEEAGRLRGLVGDGMTLVTPGIRPAGAERGDQKRIMTPAAAIAAGADYLVVGRPILAASDPHAAAQSIVAEIAAAVKS
;
A
#
# COMPACT_ATOMS: atom_id res chain seq x y z
N MET A 1 2.00 -10.91 -14.06
CA MET A 1 2.84 -9.94 -13.29
C MET A 1 4.04 -10.68 -12.74
N ASP A 2 5.26 -10.13 -12.85
CA ASP A 2 6.47 -10.69 -12.22
C ASP A 2 6.26 -10.72 -10.69
N PRO A 3 6.62 -11.82 -9.99
CA PRO A 3 6.54 -11.87 -8.52
C PRO A 3 7.27 -10.74 -7.80
N ARG A 4 8.38 -10.22 -8.34
CA ARG A 4 9.08 -9.06 -7.80
C ARG A 4 8.23 -7.78 -7.80
N ASP A 5 7.40 -7.61 -8.82
CA ASP A 5 6.53 -6.44 -8.93
C ASP A 5 5.37 -6.46 -7.92
N ARG A 6 5.09 -7.63 -7.31
CA ARG A 6 4.10 -7.77 -6.25
C ARG A 6 4.63 -7.37 -4.86
N LEU A 7 5.94 -7.27 -4.69
CA LEU A 7 6.57 -6.83 -3.44
C LEU A 7 6.77 -5.32 -3.45
N ILE A 8 6.16 -4.63 -2.51
CA ILE A 8 6.36 -3.20 -2.23
C ILE A 8 7.16 -3.06 -0.95
N VAL A 9 8.37 -2.51 -1.02
CA VAL A 9 9.19 -2.26 0.17
C VAL A 9 8.86 -0.88 0.74
N ALA A 10 8.39 -0.85 2.00
CA ALA A 10 8.09 0.40 2.71
C ALA A 10 9.37 1.03 3.24
N LEU A 11 9.78 2.17 2.67
CA LEU A 11 10.94 2.96 3.11
C LEU A 11 10.56 3.86 4.31
N ASP A 12 10.14 3.22 5.41
CA ASP A 12 9.81 3.93 6.65
C ASP A 12 11.11 4.19 7.44
N LEU A 13 11.92 5.12 6.90
CA LEU A 13 13.27 5.47 7.36
C LEU A 13 13.35 6.99 7.67
N PRO A 14 14.19 7.41 8.63
CA PRO A 14 14.14 8.78 9.16
C PRO A 14 14.74 9.84 8.22
N THR A 15 15.63 9.47 7.30
CA THR A 15 16.34 10.42 6.43
C THR A 15 16.46 9.93 5.00
N LEU A 16 16.64 10.86 4.07
CA LEU A 16 16.94 10.54 2.66
C LEU A 16 18.19 9.67 2.54
N ALA A 17 19.27 10.02 3.22
CA ALA A 17 20.52 9.27 3.15
C ALA A 17 20.37 7.79 3.58
N THR A 18 19.56 7.53 4.61
CA THR A 18 19.28 6.14 5.02
C THR A 18 18.39 5.41 4.02
N ALA A 19 17.45 6.13 3.39
CA ALA A 19 16.60 5.56 2.36
C ALA A 19 17.37 5.24 1.07
N ASP A 20 18.24 6.14 0.60
CA ASP A 20 19.12 5.93 -0.55
C ASP A 20 20.05 4.74 -0.34
N ASN A 21 20.68 4.66 0.84
CA ASN A 21 21.51 3.50 1.19
C ASN A 21 20.70 2.19 1.17
N MET A 22 19.48 2.21 1.69
CA MET A 22 18.62 1.02 1.67
C MET A 22 18.24 0.62 0.24
N VAL A 23 17.88 1.57 -0.62
CA VAL A 23 17.60 1.32 -2.04
C VAL A 23 18.82 0.70 -2.73
N ALA A 24 20.02 1.23 -2.48
CA ALA A 24 21.27 0.68 -3.01
C ALA A 24 21.53 -0.76 -2.52
N ARG A 25 21.31 -1.05 -1.22
CA ARG A 25 21.44 -2.40 -0.65
C ARG A 25 20.43 -3.40 -1.19
N LEU A 26 19.21 -2.96 -1.51
CA LEU A 26 18.15 -3.80 -2.08
C LEU A 26 18.42 -4.11 -3.56
N GLY A 27 19.10 -3.23 -4.29
CA GLY A 27 19.55 -3.43 -5.66
C GLY A 27 18.41 -3.81 -6.62
N ASP A 28 18.60 -4.91 -7.34
CA ASP A 28 17.65 -5.42 -8.33
C ASP A 28 16.58 -6.37 -7.75
N ALA A 29 16.71 -6.76 -6.48
CA ALA A 29 15.71 -7.58 -5.81
C ALA A 29 14.36 -6.87 -5.67
N VAL A 30 14.36 -5.51 -5.72
CA VAL A 30 13.17 -4.69 -5.51
C VAL A 30 12.98 -3.69 -6.64
N THR A 31 11.75 -3.67 -7.18
CA THR A 31 11.33 -2.78 -8.25
C THR A 31 10.31 -1.75 -7.79
N PHE A 32 9.71 -1.93 -6.60
CA PHE A 32 8.61 -1.13 -6.11
C PHE A 32 8.81 -0.67 -4.66
N TYR A 33 8.76 0.65 -4.42
CA TYR A 33 9.02 1.27 -3.13
C TYR A 33 7.84 2.10 -2.65
N LYS A 34 7.53 2.04 -1.33
CA LYS A 34 6.54 2.91 -0.69
C LYS A 34 7.23 4.00 0.12
N ILE A 35 6.78 5.23 -0.06
CA ILE A 35 7.17 6.40 0.73
C ILE A 35 5.98 6.83 1.57
N GLY A 36 6.08 6.63 2.88
CA GLY A 36 5.09 7.02 3.87
C GLY A 36 5.44 8.33 4.56
N TYR A 37 4.67 8.72 5.60
CA TYR A 37 4.78 10.02 6.27
C TYR A 37 6.18 10.38 6.73
N GLN A 38 6.87 9.46 7.44
CA GLN A 38 8.18 9.76 8.02
C GLN A 38 9.17 10.25 6.97
N LEU A 39 9.31 9.50 5.88
CA LEU A 39 10.25 9.84 4.82
C LEU A 39 9.74 11.00 3.95
N ALA A 40 8.43 11.07 3.67
CA ALA A 40 7.85 12.15 2.87
C ALA A 40 8.10 13.51 3.49
N PHE A 41 7.86 13.66 4.80
CA PHE A 41 8.14 14.91 5.54
C PHE A 41 9.63 15.20 5.71
N GLY A 42 10.48 14.17 5.62
CA GLY A 42 11.94 14.29 5.57
C GLY A 42 12.51 14.56 4.18
N GLY A 43 11.69 14.99 3.20
CA GLY A 43 12.12 15.27 1.83
C GLY A 43 11.97 14.09 0.85
N GLY A 44 11.38 12.98 1.28
CA GLY A 44 11.27 11.74 0.48
C GLY A 44 10.47 11.86 -0.82
N LEU A 45 9.74 12.95 -1.03
CA LEU A 45 9.06 13.17 -2.31
C LEU A 45 10.05 13.46 -3.46
N SER A 46 11.25 13.99 -3.16
CA SER A 46 12.34 14.09 -4.15
C SER A 46 12.84 12.70 -4.57
N LEU A 47 13.06 11.82 -3.57
CA LEU A 47 13.41 10.42 -3.83
C LEU A 47 12.33 9.68 -4.63
N ALA A 48 11.04 9.96 -4.37
CA ALA A 48 9.94 9.40 -5.17
C ALA A 48 10.12 9.71 -6.66
N ALA A 49 10.39 10.98 -7.00
CA ALA A 49 10.61 11.40 -8.38
C ALA A 49 11.89 10.79 -8.99
N GLU A 50 12.95 10.61 -8.19
CA GLU A 50 14.20 9.99 -8.64
C GLU A 50 14.01 8.50 -8.94
N LEU A 51 13.36 7.77 -8.05
CA LEU A 51 13.02 6.36 -8.25
C LEU A 51 12.13 6.16 -9.48
N ALA A 52 11.10 7.00 -9.66
CA ALA A 52 10.24 6.94 -10.84
C ALA A 52 11.02 7.18 -12.15
N ARG A 53 11.92 8.18 -12.18
CA ARG A 53 12.81 8.45 -13.32
C ARG A 53 13.80 7.30 -13.58
N ALA A 54 14.22 6.59 -12.55
CA ALA A 54 15.05 5.39 -12.65
C ALA A 54 14.27 4.13 -13.06
N GLY A 55 12.98 4.25 -13.42
CA GLY A 55 12.15 3.14 -13.87
C GLY A 55 11.62 2.24 -12.74
N LYS A 56 11.77 2.66 -11.48
CA LYS A 56 11.15 1.97 -10.35
C LYS A 56 9.69 2.39 -10.19
N GLN A 57 8.85 1.49 -9.68
CA GLN A 57 7.50 1.84 -9.27
C GLN A 57 7.52 2.53 -7.90
N VAL A 58 6.65 3.52 -7.72
CA VAL A 58 6.59 4.31 -6.48
C VAL A 58 5.16 4.39 -5.97
N PHE A 59 4.99 4.07 -4.70
CA PHE A 59 3.76 4.19 -3.96
C PHE A 59 3.89 5.32 -2.93
N VAL A 60 3.20 6.43 -3.16
CA VAL A 60 3.10 7.55 -2.21
C VAL A 60 1.95 7.28 -1.24
N ASP A 61 2.29 6.91 0.01
CA ASP A 61 1.32 6.45 1.01
C ASP A 61 1.03 7.55 2.04
N LEU A 62 0.26 8.56 1.63
CA LEU A 62 -0.07 9.74 2.43
C LEU A 62 -1.53 9.78 2.90
N LYS A 63 -2.36 8.81 2.50
CA LYS A 63 -3.75 8.67 2.95
C LYS A 63 -4.49 10.01 2.97
N LEU A 64 -4.50 10.72 1.82
CA LEU A 64 -5.08 12.06 1.72
C LEU A 64 -6.53 12.06 2.22
N HIS A 65 -6.85 13.04 3.06
CA HIS A 65 -8.20 13.28 3.54
C HIS A 65 -8.33 14.76 3.92
N ASP A 66 -8.94 15.53 3.04
CA ASP A 66 -9.14 16.98 3.17
C ASP A 66 -10.36 17.40 2.33
N ILE A 67 -10.67 18.68 2.25
CA ILE A 67 -11.67 19.20 1.31
C ILE A 67 -11.28 18.86 -0.14
N GLY A 68 -12.30 18.69 -0.99
CA GLY A 68 -12.10 18.13 -2.34
C GLY A 68 -11.05 18.86 -3.19
N SER A 69 -11.00 20.20 -3.15
CA SER A 69 -10.00 20.98 -3.89
C SER A 69 -8.56 20.72 -3.43
N THR A 70 -8.34 20.60 -2.11
CA THR A 70 -7.02 20.29 -1.54
C THR A 70 -6.57 18.88 -1.94
N VAL A 71 -7.50 17.91 -1.86
CA VAL A 71 -7.23 16.53 -2.34
C VAL A 71 -6.86 16.53 -3.81
N ALA A 72 -7.63 17.23 -4.66
CA ALA A 72 -7.39 17.31 -6.09
C ALA A 72 -5.98 17.85 -6.41
N HIS A 73 -5.58 18.98 -5.84
CA HIS A 73 -4.26 19.57 -6.04
C HIS A 73 -3.13 18.67 -5.50
N GLY A 74 -3.37 17.93 -4.41
CA GLY A 74 -2.43 16.94 -3.89
C GLY A 74 -2.22 15.79 -4.88
N VAL A 75 -3.30 15.24 -5.44
CA VAL A 75 -3.28 14.19 -6.46
C VAL A 75 -2.52 14.64 -7.71
N GLU A 76 -2.81 15.82 -8.24
CA GLU A 76 -2.09 16.39 -9.40
C GLU A 76 -0.59 16.54 -9.12
N SER A 77 -0.23 16.96 -7.90
CA SER A 77 1.17 17.11 -7.50
C SER A 77 1.89 15.78 -7.47
N VAL A 78 1.26 14.74 -6.91
CA VAL A 78 1.83 13.38 -6.87
C VAL A 78 1.88 12.75 -8.27
N ALA A 79 0.90 13.00 -9.13
CA ALA A 79 0.93 12.54 -10.52
C ALA A 79 2.14 13.08 -11.29
N ARG A 80 2.52 14.35 -11.06
CA ARG A 80 3.73 14.97 -11.66
C ARG A 80 5.03 14.34 -11.18
N LEU A 81 5.07 13.68 -10.03
CA LEU A 81 6.26 12.94 -9.56
C LEU A 81 6.49 11.63 -10.34
N GLY A 82 5.49 11.17 -11.10
CA GLY A 82 5.54 9.88 -11.80
C GLY A 82 5.23 8.68 -10.89
N ALA A 83 4.56 8.91 -9.76
CA ALA A 83 4.16 7.84 -8.85
C ALA A 83 3.18 6.86 -9.50
N THR A 84 3.28 5.58 -9.11
CA THR A 84 2.39 4.50 -9.55
C THR A 84 1.11 4.48 -8.72
N PHE A 85 1.24 4.58 -7.38
CA PHE A 85 0.13 4.56 -6.44
C PHE A 85 0.13 5.78 -5.52
N LEU A 86 -1.08 6.23 -5.17
CA LEU A 86 -1.34 7.20 -4.09
C LEU A 86 -2.50 6.71 -3.25
N THR A 87 -2.38 6.76 -1.92
CA THR A 87 -3.49 6.47 -1.02
C THR A 87 -4.33 7.69 -0.69
N VAL A 88 -5.63 7.44 -0.61
CA VAL A 88 -6.61 8.34 0.02
C VAL A 88 -7.41 7.56 1.06
N HIS A 89 -8.00 8.21 2.05
CA HIS A 89 -8.99 7.55 2.90
C HIS A 89 -10.29 7.29 2.14
N ALA A 90 -10.94 6.15 2.40
CA ALA A 90 -12.18 5.72 1.74
C ALA A 90 -13.41 6.50 2.23
N TYR A 91 -13.42 7.81 2.01
CA TYR A 91 -14.56 8.68 2.16
C TYR A 91 -15.06 9.12 0.78
N PRO A 92 -16.39 9.06 0.49
CA PRO A 92 -16.90 9.28 -0.86
C PRO A 92 -16.45 10.58 -1.52
N GLN A 93 -16.47 11.71 -0.79
CA GLN A 93 -16.00 13.01 -1.29
C GLN A 93 -14.51 13.00 -1.65
N THR A 94 -13.69 12.41 -0.78
CA THR A 94 -12.23 12.31 -0.97
C THR A 94 -11.90 11.43 -2.18
N MET A 95 -12.53 10.25 -2.27
CA MET A 95 -12.35 9.32 -3.40
C MET A 95 -12.76 9.94 -4.72
N LYS A 96 -13.94 10.60 -4.77
CA LYS A 96 -14.43 11.28 -5.97
C LYS A 96 -13.44 12.35 -6.46
N ALA A 97 -13.02 13.26 -5.57
CA ALA A 97 -12.06 14.31 -5.90
C ALA A 97 -10.72 13.73 -6.41
N ALA A 98 -10.24 12.64 -5.80
CA ALA A 98 -8.98 12.02 -6.19
C ALA A 98 -9.07 11.33 -7.58
N VAL A 99 -10.16 10.61 -7.85
CA VAL A 99 -10.40 9.95 -9.15
C VAL A 99 -10.52 10.98 -10.27
N GLU A 100 -11.27 12.06 -10.04
CA GLU A 100 -11.41 13.15 -11.03
C GLU A 100 -10.06 13.84 -11.30
N ALA A 101 -9.28 14.13 -10.26
CA ALA A 101 -8.02 14.87 -10.37
C ALA A 101 -6.88 14.06 -11.00
N ARG A 102 -6.87 12.72 -10.88
CA ARG A 102 -5.85 11.91 -11.56
C ARG A 102 -5.98 11.95 -13.09
N ALA A 103 -7.17 12.25 -13.60
CA ALA A 103 -7.49 12.43 -15.01
C ALA A 103 -6.85 11.34 -15.91
N GLN A 104 -6.06 11.78 -16.93
CA GLN A 104 -5.36 10.89 -17.87
C GLN A 104 -3.95 10.47 -17.40
N SER A 105 -3.56 10.77 -16.14
CA SER A 105 -2.27 10.36 -15.62
C SER A 105 -2.20 8.83 -15.44
N LYS A 106 -0.98 8.29 -15.32
CA LYS A 106 -0.77 6.87 -15.00
C LYS A 106 -0.89 6.57 -13.50
N LEU A 107 -1.12 7.60 -12.68
CA LEU A 107 -1.29 7.45 -11.24
C LEU A 107 -2.57 6.67 -10.95
N ARG A 108 -2.46 5.68 -10.08
CA ARG A 108 -3.59 4.87 -9.61
C ARG A 108 -3.91 5.24 -8.16
N ILE A 109 -5.19 5.49 -7.90
CA ILE A 109 -5.68 5.84 -6.56
C ILE A 109 -6.03 4.58 -5.80
N LEU A 110 -5.51 4.45 -4.58
CA LEU A 110 -5.84 3.37 -3.65
C LEU A 110 -6.63 3.93 -2.46
N ALA A 111 -7.82 3.40 -2.21
CA ALA A 111 -8.62 3.78 -1.05
C ALA A 111 -8.26 2.91 0.16
N VAL A 112 -7.95 3.53 1.30
CA VAL A 112 -7.72 2.84 2.57
C VAL A 112 -9.08 2.60 3.22
N THR A 113 -9.52 1.34 3.30
CA THR A 113 -10.82 0.97 3.86
C THR A 113 -10.89 1.23 5.36
N VAL A 114 -10.16 0.44 6.14
CA VAL A 114 -9.93 0.64 7.57
C VAL A 114 -8.45 0.38 7.86
N LEU A 115 -7.84 1.14 8.75
CA LEU A 115 -6.44 0.94 9.12
C LEU A 115 -6.24 -0.46 9.70
N THR A 116 -5.20 -1.16 9.27
CA THR A 116 -4.90 -2.55 9.68
C THR A 116 -4.54 -2.69 11.17
N SER A 117 -4.29 -1.57 11.85
CA SER A 117 -4.08 -1.50 13.30
C SER A 117 -5.37 -1.40 14.10
N TYR A 118 -6.53 -1.14 13.45
CA TYR A 118 -7.81 -0.98 14.12
C TYR A 118 -8.50 -2.33 14.32
N ASP A 119 -9.28 -2.40 15.43
CA ASP A 119 -10.29 -3.41 15.71
C ASP A 119 -11.66 -2.74 15.97
N ASP A 120 -12.67 -3.53 16.34
CA ASP A 120 -14.02 -3.02 16.60
C ASP A 120 -14.06 -2.01 17.77
N ALA A 121 -13.19 -2.17 18.78
CA ALA A 121 -13.10 -1.23 19.91
C ALA A 121 -12.53 0.12 19.47
N ASP A 122 -11.51 0.12 18.61
CA ASP A 122 -10.95 1.36 18.02
C ASP A 122 -11.99 2.08 17.16
N LEU A 123 -12.80 1.35 16.40
CA LEU A 123 -13.89 1.94 15.61
C LEU A 123 -14.96 2.55 16.49
N ALA A 124 -15.37 1.85 17.55
CA ALA A 124 -16.35 2.38 18.51
C ALA A 124 -15.84 3.64 19.21
N ALA A 125 -14.57 3.66 19.62
CA ALA A 125 -13.92 4.84 20.18
C ALA A 125 -13.83 6.02 19.19
N ALA A 126 -13.73 5.74 17.90
CA ALA A 126 -13.78 6.74 16.83
C ALA A 126 -15.21 7.17 16.43
N GLY A 127 -16.26 6.65 17.13
CA GLY A 127 -17.65 7.03 16.90
C GLY A 127 -18.36 6.24 15.80
N TYR A 128 -17.78 5.14 15.31
CA TYR A 128 -18.45 4.25 14.36
C TYR A 128 -19.28 3.20 15.11
N HIS A 129 -20.50 2.94 14.62
CA HIS A 129 -21.39 1.91 15.16
C HIS A 129 -21.34 0.61 14.39
N ALA A 130 -20.77 0.61 13.18
CA ALA A 130 -20.59 -0.56 12.34
C ALA A 130 -19.38 -1.38 12.83
N LYS A 131 -19.45 -2.70 12.64
CA LYS A 131 -18.29 -3.58 12.81
C LYS A 131 -17.26 -3.30 11.72
N LEU A 132 -16.00 -3.61 12.02
CA LEU A 132 -14.87 -3.40 11.12
C LEU A 132 -15.11 -4.01 9.73
N GLU A 133 -15.57 -5.25 9.67
CA GLU A 133 -15.84 -5.95 8.41
C GLU A 133 -16.95 -5.30 7.59
N GLU A 134 -18.00 -4.81 8.24
CA GLU A 134 -19.13 -4.13 7.60
C GLU A 134 -18.69 -2.78 7.03
N LEU A 135 -17.92 -2.01 7.81
CA LEU A 135 -17.38 -0.73 7.38
C LEU A 135 -16.41 -0.89 6.21
N ALA A 136 -15.50 -1.88 6.28
CA ALA A 136 -14.55 -2.17 5.21
C ALA A 136 -15.27 -2.58 3.92
N ALA A 137 -16.28 -3.45 4.00
CA ALA A 137 -17.08 -3.87 2.85
C ALA A 137 -17.87 -2.71 2.22
N SER A 138 -18.51 -1.87 3.05
CA SER A 138 -19.24 -0.68 2.59
C SER A 138 -18.31 0.29 1.86
N ARG A 139 -17.14 0.58 2.42
CA ARG A 139 -16.14 1.47 1.81
C ARG A 139 -15.56 0.89 0.53
N ALA A 140 -15.35 -0.43 0.46
CA ALA A 140 -14.89 -1.10 -0.75
C ALA A 140 -15.92 -1.01 -1.88
N ALA A 141 -17.20 -1.22 -1.60
CA ALA A 141 -18.27 -1.06 -2.57
C ALA A 141 -18.35 0.37 -3.09
N GLN A 142 -18.30 1.37 -2.19
CA GLN A 142 -18.27 2.78 -2.58
C GLN A 142 -17.05 3.13 -3.44
N ALA A 143 -15.86 2.60 -3.12
CA ALA A 143 -14.64 2.81 -3.90
C ALA A 143 -14.78 2.25 -5.32
N ARG A 144 -15.31 1.03 -5.46
CA ARG A 144 -15.61 0.42 -6.76
C ARG A 144 -16.57 1.29 -7.58
N ASP A 145 -17.67 1.71 -6.98
CA ASP A 145 -18.73 2.46 -7.67
C ASP A 145 -18.28 3.86 -8.08
N LEU A 146 -17.27 4.43 -7.38
CA LEU A 146 -16.63 5.71 -7.71
C LEU A 146 -15.44 5.57 -8.69
N GLY A 147 -15.09 4.35 -9.14
CA GLY A 147 -14.02 4.13 -10.10
C GLY A 147 -12.61 4.29 -9.51
N VAL A 148 -12.44 4.02 -8.22
CA VAL A 148 -11.12 3.95 -7.56
C VAL A 148 -10.37 2.72 -8.10
N ASP A 149 -9.06 2.84 -8.31
CA ASP A 149 -8.25 1.80 -8.97
C ASP A 149 -7.93 0.60 -8.06
N GLY A 150 -7.99 0.78 -6.74
CA GLY A 150 -7.73 -0.31 -5.82
C GLY A 150 -7.95 0.06 -4.35
N LEU A 151 -7.71 -0.91 -3.49
CA LEU A 151 -7.90 -0.80 -2.05
C LEU A 151 -6.61 -1.11 -1.30
N VAL A 152 -6.40 -0.47 -0.15
CA VAL A 152 -5.50 -0.94 0.89
C VAL A 152 -6.34 -1.60 1.97
N CYS A 153 -6.13 -2.90 2.20
CA CYS A 153 -6.88 -3.71 3.15
C CYS A 153 -5.98 -4.73 3.85
N SER A 154 -6.42 -5.28 4.99
CA SER A 154 -5.68 -6.36 5.65
C SER A 154 -5.74 -7.66 4.84
N GLY A 155 -4.78 -8.57 5.09
CA GLY A 155 -4.80 -9.89 4.47
C GLY A 155 -6.04 -10.72 4.85
N GLU A 156 -6.53 -10.55 6.08
CA GLU A 156 -7.75 -11.22 6.56
C GLU A 156 -9.00 -10.79 5.79
N GLU A 157 -9.05 -9.52 5.34
CA GLU A 157 -10.16 -8.97 4.57
C GLU A 157 -10.06 -9.25 3.07
N ALA A 158 -8.84 -9.55 2.56
CA ALA A 158 -8.54 -9.58 1.13
C ALA A 158 -9.47 -10.52 0.36
N GLY A 159 -9.69 -11.75 0.84
CA GLY A 159 -10.55 -12.74 0.17
C GLY A 159 -12.00 -12.29 0.06
N ARG A 160 -12.57 -11.74 1.14
CA ARG A 160 -13.93 -11.20 1.14
C ARG A 160 -14.06 -9.99 0.22
N LEU A 161 -13.10 -9.07 0.30
CA LEU A 161 -13.11 -7.86 -0.53
C LEU A 161 -12.89 -8.20 -2.00
N ARG A 162 -12.04 -9.18 -2.34
CA ARG A 162 -11.89 -9.68 -3.71
C ARG A 162 -13.23 -10.16 -4.27
N GLY A 163 -14.00 -10.95 -3.52
CA GLY A 163 -15.33 -11.37 -3.91
C GLY A 163 -16.33 -10.24 -4.15
N LEU A 164 -16.16 -9.12 -3.42
CA LEU A 164 -17.03 -7.95 -3.53
C LEU A 164 -16.66 -7.03 -4.70
N VAL A 165 -15.36 -6.81 -4.94
CA VAL A 165 -14.88 -5.81 -5.91
C VAL A 165 -14.43 -6.43 -7.25
N GLY A 166 -14.33 -7.77 -7.33
CA GLY A 166 -13.88 -8.49 -8.51
C GLY A 166 -12.39 -8.28 -8.83
N ASP A 167 -11.94 -8.82 -9.97
CA ASP A 167 -10.53 -8.78 -10.39
C ASP A 167 -10.11 -7.43 -11.00
N GLY A 168 -11.06 -6.55 -11.28
CA GLY A 168 -10.81 -5.22 -11.85
C GLY A 168 -10.16 -4.24 -10.89
N MET A 169 -10.28 -4.44 -9.58
CA MET A 169 -9.66 -3.59 -8.55
C MET A 169 -8.41 -4.23 -7.96
N THR A 170 -7.38 -3.41 -7.80
CA THR A 170 -6.13 -3.83 -7.14
C THR A 170 -6.30 -3.92 -5.63
N LEU A 171 -5.85 -5.01 -5.01
CA LEU A 171 -5.74 -5.16 -3.57
C LEU A 171 -4.28 -5.07 -3.11
N VAL A 172 -3.98 -4.09 -2.28
CA VAL A 172 -2.66 -3.86 -1.68
C VAL A 172 -2.73 -4.16 -0.19
N THR A 173 -1.92 -5.10 0.27
CA THR A 173 -2.02 -5.64 1.64
C THR A 173 -0.75 -5.36 2.43
N PRO A 174 -0.82 -4.48 3.44
CA PRO A 174 0.23 -4.32 4.45
C PRO A 174 0.08 -5.34 5.58
N GLY A 175 0.98 -5.27 6.57
CA GLY A 175 0.94 -6.19 7.72
C GLY A 175 1.51 -7.57 7.41
N ILE A 176 2.28 -7.68 6.35
CA ILE A 176 2.90 -8.93 5.91
C ILE A 176 4.11 -9.26 6.78
N ARG A 177 4.14 -10.51 7.25
CA ARG A 177 5.23 -11.07 8.06
C ARG A 177 5.60 -12.47 7.54
N PRO A 178 6.83 -12.72 7.11
CA PRO A 178 7.31 -14.08 6.88
C PRO A 178 7.14 -14.94 8.13
N ALA A 179 7.07 -16.26 7.96
CA ALA A 179 6.95 -17.18 9.09
C ALA A 179 8.09 -16.96 10.10
N GLY A 180 7.74 -16.85 11.40
CA GLY A 180 8.69 -16.63 12.49
C GLY A 180 9.10 -15.16 12.72
N ALA A 181 8.65 -14.21 11.91
CA ALA A 181 8.93 -12.78 12.14
C ALA A 181 8.06 -12.18 13.26
N GLU A 182 8.59 -11.19 13.98
CA GLU A 182 7.87 -10.49 15.04
C GLU A 182 6.65 -9.72 14.53
N ARG A 183 5.55 -9.74 15.31
CA ARG A 183 4.30 -9.03 14.99
C ARG A 183 4.46 -7.51 15.01
N GLY A 184 5.17 -6.99 16.03
CA GLY A 184 5.27 -5.54 16.28
C GLY A 184 3.90 -4.94 16.62
N ASP A 185 3.61 -3.76 16.07
CA ASP A 185 2.37 -2.98 16.26
C ASP A 185 1.19 -3.44 15.38
N GLN A 186 1.40 -4.43 14.49
CA GLN A 186 0.35 -4.94 13.62
C GLN A 186 -0.55 -5.94 14.35
N LYS A 187 -1.85 -5.62 14.47
CA LYS A 187 -2.84 -6.51 15.08
C LYS A 187 -3.21 -7.67 14.14
N ARG A 188 -3.24 -7.40 12.82
CA ARG A 188 -3.65 -8.34 11.76
C ARG A 188 -2.46 -8.60 10.84
N ILE A 189 -1.84 -9.77 10.97
CA ILE A 189 -0.66 -10.18 10.19
C ILE A 189 -0.95 -11.43 9.36
N MET A 190 -0.27 -11.54 8.22
CA MET A 190 -0.38 -12.70 7.33
C MET A 190 0.98 -12.99 6.68
N THR A 191 1.24 -14.25 6.31
CA THR A 191 2.43 -14.59 5.52
C THR A 191 2.27 -14.13 4.08
N PRO A 192 3.38 -13.91 3.32
CA PRO A 192 3.31 -13.56 1.90
C PRO A 192 2.45 -14.55 1.09
N ALA A 193 2.67 -15.85 1.25
CA ALA A 193 1.92 -16.87 0.53
C ALA A 193 0.43 -16.83 0.86
N ALA A 194 0.07 -16.73 2.14
CA ALA A 194 -1.32 -16.69 2.56
C ALA A 194 -2.04 -15.45 2.04
N ALA A 195 -1.37 -14.28 2.01
CA ALA A 195 -1.97 -13.05 1.50
C ALA A 195 -2.21 -13.11 -0.01
N ILE A 196 -1.28 -13.68 -0.80
CA ILE A 196 -1.47 -13.92 -2.22
C ILE A 196 -2.63 -14.91 -2.46
N ALA A 197 -2.66 -16.03 -1.74
CA ALA A 197 -3.75 -17.00 -1.84
C ALA A 197 -5.11 -16.41 -1.44
N ALA A 198 -5.14 -15.45 -0.52
CA ALA A 198 -6.34 -14.68 -0.16
C ALA A 198 -6.77 -13.65 -1.22
N GLY A 199 -6.00 -13.46 -2.29
CA GLY A 199 -6.36 -12.57 -3.40
C GLY A 199 -5.71 -11.20 -3.38
N ALA A 200 -4.67 -10.97 -2.56
CA ALA A 200 -3.86 -9.75 -2.61
C ALA A 200 -3.04 -9.70 -3.91
N ASP A 201 -3.01 -8.55 -4.58
CA ASP A 201 -2.18 -8.32 -5.77
C ASP A 201 -0.77 -7.88 -5.40
N TYR A 202 -0.66 -7.03 -4.37
CA TYR A 202 0.60 -6.45 -3.89
C TYR A 202 0.71 -6.58 -2.37
N LEU A 203 1.93 -6.81 -1.91
CA LEU A 203 2.26 -6.97 -0.50
C LEU A 203 3.21 -5.86 -0.05
N VAL A 204 2.83 -5.11 1.00
CA VAL A 204 3.68 -4.07 1.57
C VAL A 204 4.47 -4.63 2.75
N VAL A 205 5.79 -4.62 2.63
CA VAL A 205 6.72 -5.13 3.66
C VAL A 205 7.70 -4.03 4.05
N GLY A 206 7.81 -3.77 5.34
CA GLY A 206 8.77 -2.81 5.92
C GLY A 206 9.80 -3.52 6.77
N ARG A 207 9.61 -3.51 8.11
CA ARG A 207 10.56 -4.02 9.12
C ARG A 207 11.20 -5.38 8.81
N PRO A 208 10.49 -6.41 8.32
CA PRO A 208 11.13 -7.69 8.00
C PRO A 208 12.28 -7.59 6.99
N ILE A 209 12.26 -6.59 6.13
CA ILE A 209 13.31 -6.31 5.15
C ILE A 209 14.29 -5.27 5.71
N LEU A 210 13.78 -4.13 6.20
CA LEU A 210 14.63 -3.00 6.61
C LEU A 210 15.54 -3.32 7.80
N ALA A 211 15.09 -4.18 8.72
CA ALA A 211 15.85 -4.59 9.91
C ALA A 211 16.70 -5.86 9.69
N ALA A 212 16.63 -6.49 8.52
CA ALA A 212 17.42 -7.67 8.21
C ALA A 212 18.92 -7.32 8.11
N SER A 213 19.78 -8.22 8.54
CA SER A 213 21.23 -8.11 8.34
C SER A 213 21.59 -8.03 6.85
N ASP A 214 20.87 -8.80 6.03
CA ASP A 214 20.92 -8.77 4.57
C ASP A 214 19.51 -8.47 4.00
N PRO A 215 19.18 -7.19 3.73
CA PRO A 215 17.89 -6.80 3.17
C PRO A 215 17.63 -7.34 1.76
N HIS A 216 18.68 -7.51 0.94
CA HIS A 216 18.56 -8.07 -0.40
C HIS A 216 18.09 -9.53 -0.33
N ALA A 217 18.77 -10.37 0.45
CA ALA A 217 18.39 -11.76 0.65
C ALA A 217 16.99 -11.89 1.28
N ALA A 218 16.63 -11.01 2.24
CA ALA A 218 15.31 -10.99 2.84
C ALA A 218 14.21 -10.66 1.80
N ALA A 219 14.44 -9.69 0.92
CA ALA A 219 13.52 -9.36 -0.16
C ALA A 219 13.38 -10.52 -1.16
N GLN A 220 14.50 -11.14 -1.57
CA GLN A 220 14.48 -12.29 -2.47
C GLN A 220 13.69 -13.48 -1.88
N SER A 221 13.84 -13.75 -0.59
CA SER A 221 13.09 -14.82 0.10
C SER A 221 11.58 -14.59 0.02
N ILE A 222 11.14 -13.34 0.25
CA ILE A 222 9.73 -12.98 0.16
C ILE A 222 9.23 -13.09 -1.28
N VAL A 223 10.00 -12.65 -2.27
CA VAL A 223 9.67 -12.80 -3.69
C VAL A 223 9.53 -14.26 -4.07
N ALA A 224 10.40 -15.13 -3.57
CA ALA A 224 10.31 -16.57 -3.81
C ALA A 224 9.02 -17.18 -3.20
N GLU A 225 8.63 -16.76 -2.00
CA GLU A 225 7.38 -17.17 -1.37
C GLU A 225 6.15 -16.71 -2.16
N ILE A 226 6.16 -15.46 -2.65
CA ILE A 226 5.12 -14.93 -3.55
C ILE A 226 5.04 -15.77 -4.84
N ALA A 227 6.20 -16.06 -5.46
CA ALA A 227 6.28 -16.84 -6.70
C ALA A 227 5.72 -18.27 -6.54
N ALA A 228 5.95 -18.90 -5.41
CA ALA A 228 5.40 -20.22 -5.10
C ALA A 228 3.87 -20.19 -4.97
N ALA A 229 3.33 -19.16 -4.32
CA ALA A 229 1.89 -19.01 -4.10
C ALA A 229 1.09 -18.65 -5.38
N VAL A 230 1.73 -17.99 -6.36
CA VAL A 230 1.09 -17.66 -7.66
C VAL A 230 0.93 -18.88 -8.55
N LYS A 231 1.75 -19.95 -8.36
CA LYS A 231 1.74 -21.18 -9.18
C LYS A 231 0.79 -22.24 -8.65
N SER A 232 0.29 -22.09 -7.43
CA SER A 232 -0.67 -22.99 -6.79
C SER A 232 -2.12 -22.57 -7.07
#